data_0b41979b8215676c82c8ff461b0aa56e
#
_entry.id   0b41979b8215676c82c8ff461b0aa56e
#
_cell.length_a   1.000
_cell.length_b   1.000
_cell.length_c   1.000
_cell.angle_alpha   90.00
_cell.angle_beta   90.00
_cell.angle_gamma   90.00
#
_symmetry.space_group_name_H-M   'P 1'
#
loop_
_entity.id
_entity.type
_entity.pdbx_description
1 polymer ?
#
loop_
_entity_poly.entity_id
_entity_poly.type
_entity_poly.pdbx_seq_one_letter_code
_entity_poly.pdbx_strand_id
1 'polypeptide(L)'
;MANNTVRHINIIGHQNPDTDSICSALAYAWLKNRGSLTGLYEARRAGHVNRETRFVLQHFGVEPPRLCTDVSPQIKDIDIRKQAGIDGEMSLRAAWNLMRDVEIDTLCIVDSDNELQGLITIKDIADANMDLFDTAVLAAANTRCTNLLETLEAELVVGSADAHIDSGNICIGTSPEIMEELVKPGDLVLVSNRYETQMCAIDCGAQAIVVCCGSAVPRTIVARAQEKGCAVLATPYDTYAAARLVSTAAPVRHFMRTKELLKFSVNTPIEDAKKVMASVRHRYFPILDENGKYCGVVSRRNLLNLHRKQVILVDHNERTQAVDGLEQADILEIIDHHRIGSLETTGPVYFRNVPVGCTATILYQMYGEQGLTPSREIAGLLLSAILSDTLVFRSPTSTPQDEAAAKALAALAGEDIQSYAEQMFEAGADLTGRTAEDVFSSDFKAFSRGDVKFGVGQSTYMTDKSRAAAEALVQPFLPEASRREGLPLIFYMFTDMKTQSTDLMFYGHNAEEIIRDAFHVEPEGNIAKLPGVVSRKKQLIPPLLAALQARQ
;
A
#
# COMPACT_ATOMS: atom_id res chain seq x y z
N MET A 1 -23.34 -15.50 13.71
CA MET A 1 -22.34 -16.47 13.25
C MET A 1 -21.06 -15.69 13.06
N ALA A 2 -20.01 -15.96 13.86
CA ALA A 2 -18.74 -15.30 13.72
C ALA A 2 -18.14 -15.67 12.36
N ASN A 3 -17.91 -14.67 11.51
CA ASN A 3 -17.13 -14.85 10.30
C ASN A 3 -15.76 -15.40 10.71
N ASN A 4 -15.48 -16.64 10.34
CA ASN A 4 -14.20 -17.30 10.54
C ASN A 4 -13.21 -16.73 9.48
N THR A 5 -12.92 -15.44 9.56
CA THR A 5 -11.88 -14.82 8.71
C THR A 5 -10.53 -15.34 9.21
N VAL A 6 -9.84 -16.09 8.35
CA VAL A 6 -8.47 -16.53 8.60
C VAL A 6 -7.63 -15.27 8.93
N ARG A 7 -7.02 -15.26 10.11
CA ARG A 7 -6.17 -14.15 10.54
C ARG A 7 -4.84 -14.20 9.79
N HIS A 8 -4.51 -13.14 9.09
CA HIS A 8 -3.20 -12.98 8.45
C HIS A 8 -2.22 -12.37 9.44
N ILE A 9 -1.15 -13.10 9.74
CA ILE A 9 -0.12 -12.69 10.69
C ILE A 9 1.20 -12.59 9.92
N ASN A 10 1.81 -11.40 9.92
CA ASN A 10 3.08 -11.17 9.25
C ASN A 10 4.24 -11.47 10.20
N ILE A 11 5.20 -12.27 9.75
CA ILE A 11 6.47 -12.53 10.46
C ILE A 11 7.54 -11.73 9.75
N ILE A 12 8.15 -10.77 10.45
CA ILE A 12 9.01 -9.74 9.85
C ILE A 12 10.30 -9.62 10.64
N GLY A 13 11.44 -9.65 9.95
CA GLY A 13 12.74 -9.28 10.49
C GLY A 13 13.00 -7.77 10.39
N HIS A 14 14.21 -7.34 10.69
CA HIS A 14 14.58 -5.91 10.73
C HIS A 14 14.62 -5.25 9.33
N GLN A 15 14.66 -3.89 9.29
CA GLN A 15 14.57 -3.06 8.07
C GLN A 15 15.71 -3.29 7.07
N ASN A 16 16.91 -3.62 7.56
CA ASN A 16 18.06 -3.95 6.72
C ASN A 16 18.34 -5.45 6.78
N PRO A 17 17.47 -6.28 6.21
CA PRO A 17 17.45 -7.70 6.47
C PRO A 17 18.73 -8.39 5.97
N ASP A 18 19.35 -9.12 6.86
CA ASP A 18 20.45 -10.04 6.59
C ASP A 18 19.95 -11.47 6.40
N THR A 19 20.85 -12.43 6.43
CA THR A 19 20.53 -13.84 6.20
C THR A 19 19.71 -14.42 7.36
N ASP A 20 20.00 -14.03 8.64
CA ASP A 20 19.20 -14.50 9.77
C ASP A 20 17.78 -13.93 9.73
N SER A 21 17.65 -12.64 9.54
CA SER A 21 16.38 -11.94 9.47
C SER A 21 15.39 -12.57 8.46
N ILE A 22 15.87 -12.88 7.24
CA ILE A 22 15.04 -13.48 6.18
C ILE A 22 14.76 -14.96 6.44
N CYS A 23 15.81 -15.74 6.75
CA CYS A 23 15.69 -17.18 6.94
C CYS A 23 14.87 -17.52 8.18
N SER A 24 15.03 -16.77 9.27
CA SER A 24 14.24 -16.89 10.49
C SER A 24 12.76 -16.57 10.26
N ALA A 25 12.44 -15.52 9.49
CA ALA A 25 11.05 -15.23 9.15
C ALA A 25 10.39 -16.38 8.36
N LEU A 26 11.08 -16.93 7.36
CA LEU A 26 10.59 -18.06 6.56
C LEU A 26 10.43 -19.33 7.38
N ALA A 27 11.44 -19.67 8.17
CA ALA A 27 11.42 -20.86 9.01
C ALA A 27 10.34 -20.79 10.09
N TYR A 28 10.16 -19.62 10.71
CA TYR A 28 9.12 -19.45 11.72
C TYR A 28 7.72 -19.47 11.13
N ALA A 29 7.50 -18.90 9.95
CA ALA A 29 6.24 -19.00 9.23
C ALA A 29 5.89 -20.46 8.91
N TRP A 30 6.87 -21.25 8.48
CA TRP A 30 6.69 -22.68 8.23
C TRP A 30 6.29 -23.44 9.52
N LEU A 31 6.98 -23.17 10.63
CA LEU A 31 6.69 -23.79 11.94
C LEU A 31 5.26 -23.47 12.40
N LYS A 32 4.88 -22.20 12.39
CA LYS A 32 3.57 -21.74 12.85
C LYS A 32 2.41 -22.28 12.02
N ASN A 33 2.57 -22.37 10.71
CA ASN A 33 1.54 -22.90 9.81
C ASN A 33 1.31 -24.40 10.00
N ARG A 34 2.27 -25.17 10.51
CA ARG A 34 2.11 -26.60 10.81
C ARG A 34 1.26 -26.84 12.06
N GLY A 35 1.28 -25.92 13.02
CA GLY A 35 0.54 -26.03 14.27
C GLY A 35 -0.78 -25.23 14.31
N SER A 36 -1.09 -24.44 13.29
CA SER A 36 -2.24 -23.51 13.35
C SER A 36 -3.46 -24.00 12.59
N LEU A 37 -4.62 -23.96 13.26
CA LEU A 37 -5.94 -24.19 12.65
C LEU A 37 -6.67 -22.89 12.28
N THR A 38 -6.21 -21.72 12.73
CA THR A 38 -6.99 -20.47 12.70
C THR A 38 -6.25 -19.26 12.14
N GLY A 39 -4.93 -19.37 11.90
CA GLY A 39 -4.10 -18.28 11.38
C GLY A 39 -3.27 -18.70 10.17
N LEU A 40 -3.10 -17.78 9.23
CA LEU A 40 -2.13 -17.89 8.15
C LEU A 40 -0.94 -16.99 8.50
N TYR A 41 0.22 -17.62 8.68
CA TYR A 41 1.47 -16.93 9.01
C TYR A 41 2.29 -16.74 7.74
N GLU A 42 2.59 -15.50 7.40
CA GLU A 42 3.31 -15.16 6.19
C GLU A 42 4.64 -14.48 6.53
N ALA A 43 5.74 -15.03 6.02
CA ALA A 43 7.03 -14.36 6.07
C ALA A 43 7.01 -13.10 5.20
N ARG A 44 7.50 -11.99 5.74
CA ARG A 44 7.65 -10.71 5.06
C ARG A 44 9.08 -10.21 5.25
N ARG A 45 9.54 -9.34 4.36
CA ARG A 45 10.80 -8.62 4.53
C ARG A 45 10.56 -7.12 4.56
N ALA A 46 11.25 -6.43 5.44
CA ALA A 46 11.14 -4.98 5.57
C ALA A 46 12.09 -4.21 4.64
N GLY A 47 13.04 -4.89 3.99
CA GLY A 47 14.02 -4.29 3.10
C GLY A 47 14.45 -5.20 1.95
N HIS A 48 15.52 -4.81 1.27
CA HIS A 48 16.08 -5.53 0.14
C HIS A 48 16.87 -6.77 0.59
N VAL A 49 16.74 -7.86 -0.16
CA VAL A 49 17.54 -9.09 0.06
C VAL A 49 18.96 -8.82 -0.42
N ASN A 50 19.96 -9.03 0.45
CA ASN A 50 21.36 -8.92 0.12
C ASN A 50 21.82 -10.10 -0.76
N ARG A 51 23.06 -10.09 -1.25
CA ARG A 51 23.56 -11.10 -2.20
C ARG A 51 23.75 -12.47 -1.54
N GLU A 52 24.23 -12.49 -0.32
CA GLU A 52 24.40 -13.72 0.47
C GLU A 52 23.05 -14.40 0.67
N THR A 53 22.07 -13.69 1.19
CA THR A 53 20.72 -14.22 1.38
C THR A 53 20.07 -14.66 0.05
N ARG A 54 20.33 -13.94 -1.04
CA ARG A 54 19.83 -14.32 -2.37
C ARG A 54 20.44 -15.66 -2.83
N PHE A 55 21.74 -15.84 -2.62
CA PHE A 55 22.40 -17.12 -2.89
C PHE A 55 21.75 -18.25 -2.07
N VAL A 56 21.55 -18.04 -0.77
CA VAL A 56 20.92 -19.01 0.13
C VAL A 56 19.54 -19.42 -0.37
N LEU A 57 18.69 -18.43 -0.68
CA LEU A 57 17.33 -18.68 -1.17
C LEU A 57 17.33 -19.46 -2.49
N GLN A 58 18.21 -19.10 -3.43
CA GLN A 58 18.36 -19.79 -4.72
C GLN A 58 18.89 -21.21 -4.55
N HIS A 59 19.87 -21.41 -3.67
CA HIS A 59 20.49 -22.73 -3.42
C HIS A 59 19.47 -23.73 -2.90
N PHE A 60 18.57 -23.31 -2.00
CA PHE A 60 17.52 -24.16 -1.45
C PHE A 60 16.18 -24.07 -2.21
N GLY A 61 16.11 -23.34 -3.30
CA GLY A 61 14.91 -23.23 -4.13
C GLY A 61 13.73 -22.56 -3.43
N VAL A 62 13.99 -21.58 -2.54
CA VAL A 62 12.97 -20.86 -1.77
C VAL A 62 12.82 -19.45 -2.33
N GLU A 63 11.56 -19.06 -2.58
CA GLU A 63 11.26 -17.70 -3.04
C GLU A 63 11.44 -16.66 -1.90
N PRO A 64 11.98 -15.47 -2.22
CA PRO A 64 12.13 -14.43 -1.22
C PRO A 64 10.78 -13.97 -0.69
N PRO A 65 10.67 -13.64 0.61
CA PRO A 65 9.45 -13.10 1.19
C PRO A 65 9.00 -11.83 0.48
N ARG A 66 7.69 -11.59 0.40
CA ARG A 66 7.15 -10.35 -0.16
C ARG A 66 7.58 -9.14 0.67
N LEU A 67 7.89 -8.03 -0.02
CA LEU A 67 8.26 -6.77 0.63
C LEU A 67 7.06 -6.21 1.41
N CYS A 68 7.32 -5.76 2.64
CA CYS A 68 6.38 -5.04 3.50
C CYS A 68 7.16 -3.97 4.26
N THR A 69 7.15 -2.76 3.75
CA THR A 69 7.91 -1.64 4.35
C THR A 69 7.10 -0.88 5.40
N ASP A 70 5.77 -1.09 5.44
CA ASP A 70 4.87 -0.40 6.36
C ASP A 70 3.73 -1.34 6.81
N VAL A 71 3.56 -1.47 8.11
CA VAL A 71 2.46 -2.21 8.74
C VAL A 71 1.38 -1.30 9.32
N SER A 72 1.43 0.01 9.05
CA SER A 72 0.37 0.94 9.42
C SER A 72 -0.98 0.47 8.86
N PRO A 73 -2.07 0.62 9.63
CA PRO A 73 -3.39 0.30 9.13
C PRO A 73 -3.79 1.16 7.94
N GLN A 74 -4.46 0.54 7.00
CA GLN A 74 -4.95 1.14 5.76
C GLN A 74 -6.47 1.05 5.68
N ILE A 75 -7.09 1.73 4.73
CA ILE A 75 -8.56 1.69 4.53
C ILE A 75 -9.08 0.25 4.37
N LYS A 76 -8.31 -0.66 3.76
CA LYS A 76 -8.69 -2.09 3.65
C LYS A 76 -8.75 -2.82 4.99
N ASP A 77 -8.17 -2.27 6.05
CA ASP A 77 -8.14 -2.85 7.39
C ASP A 77 -9.31 -2.35 8.28
N ILE A 78 -10.28 -1.64 7.69
CA ILE A 78 -11.55 -1.26 8.33
C ILE A 78 -12.74 -1.79 7.54
N ASP A 79 -13.92 -1.78 8.17
CA ASP A 79 -15.15 -2.20 7.51
C ASP A 79 -15.56 -1.20 6.42
N ILE A 80 -15.33 -1.53 5.16
CA ILE A 80 -15.82 -0.77 4.01
C ILE A 80 -17.28 -1.15 3.80
N ARG A 81 -18.20 -0.15 3.85
CA ARG A 81 -19.60 -0.38 3.48
C ARG A 81 -19.67 -0.66 1.99
N LYS A 82 -19.98 -1.91 1.67
CA LYS A 82 -20.24 -2.32 0.28
C LYS A 82 -21.56 -1.69 -0.17
N GLN A 83 -21.45 -0.75 -1.10
CA GLN A 83 -22.56 -0.06 -1.72
C GLN A 83 -22.31 -0.06 -3.22
N ALA A 84 -23.24 -0.58 -4.00
CA ALA A 84 -23.11 -0.54 -5.45
C ALA A 84 -23.12 0.91 -5.94
N GLY A 85 -22.30 1.19 -6.95
CA GLY A 85 -22.42 2.43 -7.71
C GLY A 85 -23.70 2.42 -8.55
N ILE A 86 -24.21 3.59 -8.86
CA ILE A 86 -25.38 3.75 -9.71
C ILE A 86 -24.99 4.31 -11.08
N ASP A 87 -25.81 4.00 -12.09
CA ASP A 87 -25.70 4.60 -13.42
C ASP A 87 -26.09 6.08 -13.39
N GLY A 88 -25.32 6.93 -14.08
CA GLY A 88 -25.61 8.35 -14.25
C GLY A 88 -26.94 8.66 -14.96
N GLU A 89 -27.48 7.71 -15.72
CA GLU A 89 -28.78 7.85 -16.38
C GLU A 89 -29.98 7.60 -15.46
N MET A 90 -29.77 7.09 -14.24
CA MET A 90 -30.85 6.95 -13.24
C MET A 90 -31.53 8.29 -12.99
N SER A 91 -32.88 8.31 -12.92
CA SER A 91 -33.63 9.53 -12.61
C SER A 91 -33.36 10.01 -11.18
N LEU A 92 -33.44 11.33 -10.96
CA LEU A 92 -33.34 11.93 -9.63
C LEU A 92 -34.36 11.33 -8.65
N ARG A 93 -35.57 11.01 -9.14
CA ARG A 93 -36.63 10.33 -8.38
C ARG A 93 -36.22 8.94 -7.94
N ALA A 94 -35.68 8.13 -8.83
CA ALA A 94 -35.21 6.79 -8.51
C ALA A 94 -34.05 6.83 -7.52
N ALA A 95 -33.11 7.75 -7.68
CA ALA A 95 -32.00 7.96 -6.76
C ALA A 95 -32.48 8.33 -5.34
N TRP A 96 -33.47 9.24 -5.25
CA TRP A 96 -34.10 9.57 -3.97
C TRP A 96 -34.76 8.37 -3.30
N ASN A 97 -35.52 7.58 -4.05
CA ASN A 97 -36.15 6.38 -3.54
C ASN A 97 -35.11 5.38 -3.02
N LEU A 98 -34.03 5.14 -3.79
CA LEU A 98 -32.91 4.28 -3.39
C LEU A 98 -32.25 4.77 -2.09
N MET A 99 -31.96 6.08 -1.99
CA MET A 99 -31.37 6.66 -0.77
C MET A 99 -32.23 6.39 0.46
N ARG A 100 -33.55 6.56 0.32
CA ARG A 100 -34.52 6.34 1.41
C ARG A 100 -34.60 4.87 1.80
N ASP A 101 -34.69 3.98 0.82
CA ASP A 101 -34.90 2.55 1.05
C ASP A 101 -33.67 1.86 1.65
N VAL A 102 -32.46 2.35 1.34
CA VAL A 102 -31.19 1.82 1.89
C VAL A 102 -30.64 2.65 3.06
N GLU A 103 -31.38 3.69 3.47
CA GLU A 103 -31.01 4.61 4.56
C GLU A 103 -29.60 5.24 4.38
N ILE A 104 -29.33 5.75 3.20
CA ILE A 104 -28.09 6.46 2.86
C ILE A 104 -28.38 7.86 2.35
N ASP A 105 -27.42 8.76 2.51
CA ASP A 105 -27.52 10.16 2.11
C ASP A 105 -26.53 10.56 1.00
N THR A 106 -25.84 9.59 0.43
CA THR A 106 -24.88 9.80 -0.66
C THR A 106 -24.86 8.57 -1.57
N LEU A 107 -24.95 8.78 -2.89
CA LEU A 107 -24.75 7.77 -3.92
C LEU A 107 -23.51 8.10 -4.74
N CYS A 108 -22.76 7.08 -5.10
CA CYS A 108 -21.63 7.16 -6.02
C CYS A 108 -22.11 6.79 -7.42
N ILE A 109 -21.82 7.64 -8.40
CA ILE A 109 -22.14 7.41 -9.81
C ILE A 109 -20.90 6.78 -10.47
N VAL A 110 -21.10 5.68 -11.18
CA VAL A 110 -20.05 4.95 -11.87
C VAL A 110 -20.45 4.72 -13.33
N ASP A 111 -19.45 4.47 -14.17
CA ASP A 111 -19.67 4.01 -15.55
C ASP A 111 -19.76 2.49 -15.67
N SER A 112 -19.85 1.99 -16.92
CA SER A 112 -19.89 0.56 -17.23
C SER A 112 -18.67 -0.23 -16.76
N ASP A 113 -17.53 0.44 -16.60
CA ASP A 113 -16.26 -0.13 -16.13
C ASP A 113 -16.07 0.00 -14.61
N ASN A 114 -17.13 0.46 -13.91
CA ASN A 114 -17.14 0.72 -12.47
C ASN A 114 -16.13 1.80 -12.03
N GLU A 115 -15.84 2.77 -12.91
CA GLU A 115 -15.04 3.95 -12.58
C GLU A 115 -15.90 5.04 -11.99
N LEU A 116 -15.44 5.66 -10.91
CA LEU A 116 -16.16 6.71 -10.21
C LEU A 116 -16.24 7.99 -11.06
N GLN A 117 -17.45 8.35 -11.49
CA GLN A 117 -17.75 9.54 -12.29
C GLN A 117 -18.14 10.73 -11.42
N GLY A 118 -18.86 10.50 -10.32
CA GLY A 118 -19.35 11.57 -9.46
C GLY A 118 -20.03 11.08 -8.20
N LEU A 119 -20.55 12.05 -7.46
CA LEU A 119 -21.34 11.84 -6.25
C LEU A 119 -22.62 12.69 -6.30
N ILE A 120 -23.71 12.14 -5.77
CA ILE A 120 -24.92 12.91 -5.48
C ILE A 120 -25.32 12.69 -4.02
N THR A 121 -25.71 13.79 -3.34
CA THR A 121 -26.14 13.76 -1.94
C THR A 121 -27.60 14.17 -1.82
N ILE A 122 -28.22 13.90 -0.66
CA ILE A 122 -29.57 14.39 -0.35
C ILE A 122 -29.65 15.92 -0.52
N LYS A 123 -28.58 16.66 -0.21
CA LYS A 123 -28.55 18.11 -0.40
C LYS A 123 -28.66 18.47 -1.88
N ASP A 124 -27.92 17.78 -2.75
CA ASP A 124 -27.96 18.06 -4.19
C ASP A 124 -29.36 17.78 -4.78
N ILE A 125 -30.02 16.73 -4.28
CA ILE A 125 -31.42 16.42 -4.63
C ILE A 125 -32.39 17.50 -4.10
N ALA A 126 -32.18 17.96 -2.88
CA ALA A 126 -33.01 19.01 -2.29
C ALA A 126 -32.84 20.35 -3.05
N ASP A 127 -31.59 20.72 -3.35
CA ASP A 127 -31.29 21.94 -4.12
C ASP A 127 -31.97 21.88 -5.52
N ALA A 128 -31.82 20.76 -6.24
CA ALA A 128 -32.48 20.54 -7.53
C ALA A 128 -34.02 20.60 -7.47
N ASN A 129 -34.62 20.05 -6.39
CA ASN A 129 -36.06 20.03 -6.22
C ASN A 129 -36.63 21.40 -5.76
N MET A 130 -35.80 22.28 -5.22
CA MET A 130 -36.18 23.65 -4.81
C MET A 130 -36.00 24.68 -5.92
N ASP A 131 -35.32 24.34 -7.00
CA ASP A 131 -35.19 25.21 -8.18
C ASP A 131 -36.44 25.11 -9.06
N LEU A 132 -37.54 25.74 -8.58
CA LEU A 132 -38.85 25.69 -9.21
C LEU A 132 -38.91 26.47 -10.55
N PHE A 133 -37.90 27.25 -10.85
CA PHE A 133 -37.87 28.12 -12.05
C PHE A 133 -37.09 27.49 -13.20
N ASP A 134 -36.37 26.37 -12.97
CA ASP A 134 -35.68 25.65 -14.03
C ASP A 134 -36.66 24.73 -14.81
N THR A 135 -37.44 25.35 -15.69
CA THR A 135 -38.36 24.63 -16.56
C THR A 135 -37.67 23.89 -17.70
N ALA A 136 -36.40 24.20 -18.00
CA ALA A 136 -35.62 23.60 -19.06
C ALA A 136 -34.81 22.37 -18.59
N VAL A 137 -34.87 21.96 -17.34
CA VAL A 137 -34.03 20.94 -16.71
C VAL A 137 -34.02 19.61 -17.49
N LEU A 138 -35.15 19.16 -18.03
CA LEU A 138 -35.25 17.92 -18.81
C LEU A 138 -34.44 18.00 -20.09
N ALA A 139 -34.55 19.12 -20.80
CA ALA A 139 -33.81 19.39 -22.03
C ALA A 139 -32.32 19.57 -21.76
N ALA A 140 -31.96 20.37 -20.76
CA ALA A 140 -30.58 20.59 -20.35
C ALA A 140 -29.87 19.31 -19.91
N ALA A 141 -30.61 18.39 -19.29
CA ALA A 141 -30.13 17.09 -18.88
C ALA A 141 -30.19 16.03 -20.01
N ASN A 142 -30.74 16.36 -21.19
CA ASN A 142 -30.98 15.40 -22.27
C ASN A 142 -31.67 14.12 -21.74
N THR A 143 -32.85 14.30 -21.13
CA THR A 143 -33.55 13.29 -20.34
C THR A 143 -34.16 12.22 -21.21
N ARG A 144 -33.94 10.94 -20.90
CA ARG A 144 -34.57 9.82 -21.62
C ARG A 144 -36.07 9.75 -21.34
N CYS A 145 -36.86 9.38 -22.34
CA CYS A 145 -38.30 9.15 -22.19
C CYS A 145 -38.60 8.03 -21.16
N THR A 146 -37.74 7.01 -21.04
CA THR A 146 -37.85 5.96 -20.02
C THR A 146 -37.88 6.54 -18.61
N ASN A 147 -37.07 7.56 -18.31
CA ASN A 147 -37.06 8.21 -17.00
C ASN A 147 -38.40 8.94 -16.69
N LEU A 148 -39.03 9.54 -17.73
CA LEU A 148 -40.37 10.13 -17.59
C LEU A 148 -41.42 9.08 -17.33
N LEU A 149 -41.38 7.94 -18.08
CA LEU A 149 -42.29 6.82 -17.90
C LEU A 149 -42.21 6.26 -16.47
N GLU A 150 -41.01 6.02 -15.97
CA GLU A 150 -40.81 5.52 -14.62
C GLU A 150 -41.24 6.53 -13.54
N THR A 151 -40.82 7.81 -13.70
CA THR A 151 -41.07 8.83 -12.69
C THR A 151 -42.56 9.18 -12.56
N LEU A 152 -43.28 9.20 -13.68
CA LEU A 152 -44.70 9.54 -13.76
C LEU A 152 -45.61 8.32 -13.74
N GLU A 153 -45.08 7.11 -13.59
CA GLU A 153 -45.83 5.85 -13.76
C GLU A 153 -46.70 5.86 -15.03
N ALA A 154 -46.12 6.42 -16.11
CA ALA A 154 -46.83 6.68 -17.34
C ALA A 154 -46.69 5.55 -18.36
N GLU A 155 -47.77 5.41 -19.18
CA GLU A 155 -47.76 4.56 -20.37
C GLU A 155 -47.37 5.39 -21.60
N LEU A 156 -46.52 4.83 -22.46
CA LEU A 156 -46.18 5.44 -23.76
C LEU A 156 -47.26 5.14 -24.79
N VAL A 157 -48.02 6.15 -25.21
CA VAL A 157 -49.09 6.02 -26.21
C VAL A 157 -48.58 6.28 -27.64
N VAL A 158 -47.70 7.29 -27.80
CA VAL A 158 -47.06 7.63 -29.08
C VAL A 158 -45.60 7.99 -28.80
N GLY A 159 -44.68 7.55 -29.69
CA GLY A 159 -43.25 7.87 -29.59
C GLY A 159 -42.38 6.66 -29.35
N SER A 160 -41.16 6.90 -28.87
CA SER A 160 -40.20 5.85 -28.52
C SER A 160 -39.72 6.03 -27.08
N ALA A 161 -39.60 4.94 -26.34
CA ALA A 161 -39.05 4.93 -25.00
C ALA A 161 -37.58 5.36 -24.99
N ASP A 162 -36.84 5.13 -26.06
CA ASP A 162 -35.43 5.50 -26.22
C ASP A 162 -35.24 6.97 -26.66
N ALA A 163 -36.34 7.70 -26.94
CA ALA A 163 -36.27 9.11 -27.28
C ALA A 163 -35.77 9.93 -26.09
N HIS A 164 -35.19 11.08 -26.39
CA HIS A 164 -34.72 12.05 -25.39
C HIS A 164 -35.53 13.33 -25.46
N ILE A 165 -35.73 13.97 -24.33
CA ILE A 165 -36.17 15.36 -24.24
C ILE A 165 -34.91 16.21 -24.29
N ASP A 166 -34.64 16.82 -25.43
CA ASP A 166 -33.41 17.53 -25.76
C ASP A 166 -33.62 19.04 -26.03
N SER A 167 -34.89 19.50 -25.97
CA SER A 167 -35.25 20.89 -26.23
C SER A 167 -36.49 21.29 -25.43
N GLY A 168 -36.71 22.61 -25.34
CA GLY A 168 -37.92 23.23 -24.77
C GLY A 168 -37.98 23.23 -23.25
N ASN A 169 -39.15 23.63 -22.74
CA ASN A 169 -39.45 23.81 -21.34
C ASN A 169 -40.62 22.92 -20.90
N ILE A 170 -40.77 22.73 -19.61
CA ILE A 170 -41.97 22.11 -19.01
C ILE A 170 -43.06 23.17 -18.90
N CYS A 171 -44.19 22.95 -19.54
CA CYS A 171 -45.35 23.84 -19.52
C CYS A 171 -46.57 23.10 -18.98
N ILE A 172 -47.52 23.86 -18.40
CA ILE A 172 -48.82 23.33 -17.99
C ILE A 172 -49.88 23.87 -18.98
N GLY A 173 -50.64 22.95 -19.56
CA GLY A 173 -51.70 23.29 -20.50
C GLY A 173 -52.81 24.15 -19.84
N THR A 174 -53.22 25.16 -20.56
CA THR A 174 -54.30 26.10 -20.20
C THR A 174 -55.32 26.20 -21.32
N SER A 175 -56.02 27.35 -21.50
CA SER A 175 -56.90 27.52 -22.66
C SER A 175 -56.11 27.62 -23.96
N PRO A 176 -56.64 27.15 -25.10
CA PRO A 176 -55.93 27.19 -26.38
C PRO A 176 -55.38 28.56 -26.76
N GLU A 177 -56.12 29.65 -26.48
CA GLU A 177 -55.72 31.01 -26.83
C GLU A 177 -54.44 31.44 -26.09
N ILE A 178 -54.28 31.02 -24.83
CA ILE A 178 -53.06 31.29 -24.04
C ILE A 178 -51.93 30.34 -24.44
N MET A 179 -52.27 29.10 -24.79
CA MET A 179 -51.25 28.11 -25.18
C MET A 179 -50.55 28.46 -26.48
N GLU A 180 -51.23 29.05 -27.47
CA GLU A 180 -50.63 29.53 -28.73
C GLU A 180 -49.50 30.54 -28.49
N GLU A 181 -49.59 31.34 -27.43
CA GLU A 181 -48.54 32.27 -27.03
C GLU A 181 -47.48 31.65 -26.14
N LEU A 182 -47.87 30.75 -25.25
CA LEU A 182 -47.03 30.16 -24.20
C LEU A 182 -46.16 29.01 -24.71
N VAL A 183 -46.75 28.04 -25.42
CA VAL A 183 -46.09 26.80 -25.84
C VAL A 183 -45.21 27.07 -27.05
N LYS A 184 -43.96 26.64 -26.97
CA LYS A 184 -42.97 26.75 -28.06
C LYS A 184 -42.65 25.38 -28.63
N PRO A 185 -42.17 25.31 -29.88
CA PRO A 185 -41.64 24.06 -30.43
C PRO A 185 -40.58 23.45 -29.53
N GLY A 186 -40.72 22.15 -29.25
CA GLY A 186 -39.81 21.40 -28.37
C GLY A 186 -40.26 21.32 -26.91
N ASP A 187 -41.30 22.05 -26.49
CA ASP A 187 -41.78 22.02 -25.10
C ASP A 187 -42.40 20.66 -24.73
N LEU A 188 -42.33 20.30 -23.44
CA LEU A 188 -43.10 19.22 -22.83
C LEU A 188 -44.30 19.82 -22.11
N VAL A 189 -45.53 19.44 -22.52
CA VAL A 189 -46.74 20.03 -22.00
C VAL A 189 -47.56 19.06 -21.17
N LEU A 190 -47.79 19.37 -19.89
CA LEU A 190 -48.71 18.64 -19.02
C LEU A 190 -50.14 19.07 -19.34
N VAL A 191 -50.97 18.15 -19.77
CA VAL A 191 -52.37 18.40 -20.17
C VAL A 191 -53.36 17.51 -19.42
N SER A 192 -54.58 17.96 -19.27
CA SER A 192 -55.67 17.13 -18.75
C SER A 192 -56.42 16.41 -19.88
N ASN A 193 -57.64 15.93 -19.61
CA ASN A 193 -58.49 15.22 -20.56
C ASN A 193 -59.22 16.14 -21.58
N ARG A 194 -58.87 17.42 -21.68
CA ARG A 194 -59.49 18.35 -22.62
C ARG A 194 -58.88 18.18 -24.00
N TYR A 195 -59.73 17.76 -24.96
CA TYR A 195 -59.34 17.48 -26.32
C TYR A 195 -58.67 18.68 -27.00
N GLU A 196 -59.25 19.87 -26.88
CA GLU A 196 -58.77 21.12 -27.50
C GLU A 196 -57.36 21.46 -27.00
N THR A 197 -57.10 21.28 -25.72
CA THR A 197 -55.80 21.55 -25.09
C THR A 197 -54.74 20.58 -25.60
N GLN A 198 -55.07 19.29 -25.72
CA GLN A 198 -54.17 18.27 -26.27
C GLN A 198 -53.81 18.56 -27.73
N MET A 199 -54.83 18.90 -28.56
CA MET A 199 -54.64 19.23 -29.96
C MET A 199 -53.81 20.49 -30.14
N CYS A 200 -54.09 21.55 -29.39
CA CYS A 200 -53.36 22.82 -29.42
C CYS A 200 -51.87 22.62 -29.05
N ALA A 201 -51.55 21.85 -28.00
CA ALA A 201 -50.19 21.58 -27.62
C ALA A 201 -49.38 20.90 -28.75
N ILE A 202 -49.99 19.90 -29.41
CA ILE A 202 -49.37 19.19 -30.53
C ILE A 202 -49.18 20.15 -31.73
N ASP A 203 -50.17 20.96 -32.05
CA ASP A 203 -50.11 21.90 -33.16
C ASP A 203 -49.12 23.04 -32.95
N CYS A 204 -48.90 23.48 -31.71
CA CYS A 204 -47.83 24.42 -31.32
C CYS A 204 -46.43 23.79 -31.46
N GLY A 205 -46.30 22.51 -31.74
CA GLY A 205 -45.02 21.83 -31.94
C GLY A 205 -44.38 21.30 -30.66
N ALA A 206 -45.18 20.97 -29.64
CA ALA A 206 -44.66 20.31 -28.44
C ALA A 206 -43.91 19.02 -28.81
N GLN A 207 -42.76 18.81 -28.21
CA GLN A 207 -41.98 17.57 -28.35
C GLN A 207 -42.68 16.39 -27.69
N ALA A 208 -43.35 16.66 -26.56
CA ALA A 208 -44.12 15.67 -25.83
C ALA A 208 -45.33 16.29 -25.13
N ILE A 209 -46.40 15.52 -25.02
CA ILE A 209 -47.51 15.85 -24.11
C ILE A 209 -47.68 14.75 -23.06
N VAL A 210 -47.96 15.13 -21.80
CA VAL A 210 -48.27 14.19 -20.72
C VAL A 210 -49.75 14.37 -20.37
N VAL A 211 -50.56 13.35 -20.71
CA VAL A 211 -52.00 13.34 -20.42
C VAL A 211 -52.20 12.82 -18.99
N CYS A 212 -52.70 13.67 -18.12
CA CYS A 212 -52.87 13.39 -16.70
C CYS A 212 -54.24 12.78 -16.37
N CYS A 213 -54.42 12.37 -15.08
CA CYS A 213 -55.65 11.84 -14.49
C CYS A 213 -56.09 10.46 -15.03
N GLY A 214 -55.18 9.65 -15.51
CA GLY A 214 -55.51 8.31 -16.07
C GLY A 214 -56.49 8.37 -17.25
N SER A 215 -56.54 9.50 -17.96
CA SER A 215 -57.50 9.73 -19.06
C SER A 215 -57.10 9.01 -20.32
N ALA A 216 -58.05 8.37 -20.97
CA ALA A 216 -57.79 7.72 -22.27
C ALA A 216 -57.49 8.78 -23.35
N VAL A 217 -56.46 8.55 -24.17
CA VAL A 217 -56.08 9.43 -25.27
C VAL A 217 -56.94 9.13 -26.49
N PRO A 218 -57.66 10.14 -27.05
CA PRO A 218 -58.51 9.92 -28.25
C PRO A 218 -57.67 9.52 -29.45
N ARG A 219 -58.22 8.65 -30.33
CA ARG A 219 -57.54 8.19 -31.56
C ARG A 219 -57.11 9.32 -32.47
N THR A 220 -57.86 10.41 -32.52
CA THR A 220 -57.57 11.61 -33.34
C THR A 220 -56.33 12.34 -32.79
N ILE A 221 -56.14 12.39 -31.46
CA ILE A 221 -54.93 12.91 -30.81
C ILE A 221 -53.73 12.03 -31.12
N VAL A 222 -53.90 10.70 -31.03
CA VAL A 222 -52.84 9.75 -31.39
C VAL A 222 -52.39 9.95 -32.85
N ALA A 223 -53.34 10.01 -33.80
CA ALA A 223 -53.03 10.24 -35.21
C ALA A 223 -52.30 11.56 -35.44
N ARG A 224 -52.78 12.66 -34.78
CA ARG A 224 -52.14 13.96 -34.91
C ARG A 224 -50.75 14.02 -34.31
N ALA A 225 -50.54 13.38 -33.15
CA ALA A 225 -49.25 13.28 -32.53
C ALA A 225 -48.24 12.51 -33.38
N GLN A 226 -48.69 11.40 -34.01
CA GLN A 226 -47.88 10.62 -34.96
C GLN A 226 -47.48 11.46 -36.17
N GLU A 227 -48.43 12.20 -36.75
CA GLU A 227 -48.18 13.10 -37.89
C GLU A 227 -47.16 14.19 -37.57
N LYS A 228 -47.23 14.75 -36.35
CA LYS A 228 -46.37 15.85 -35.93
C LYS A 228 -45.07 15.39 -35.25
N GLY A 229 -44.91 14.11 -35.00
CA GLY A 229 -43.75 13.59 -34.27
C GLY A 229 -43.72 13.92 -32.77
N CYS A 230 -44.91 14.23 -32.19
CA CYS A 230 -45.05 14.55 -30.77
C CYS A 230 -45.22 13.26 -29.96
N ALA A 231 -44.43 13.08 -28.89
CA ALA A 231 -44.60 11.95 -27.98
C ALA A 231 -45.85 12.16 -27.11
N VAL A 232 -46.58 11.09 -26.80
CA VAL A 232 -47.74 11.12 -25.91
C VAL A 232 -47.56 10.10 -24.80
N LEU A 233 -47.52 10.63 -23.58
CA LEU A 233 -47.46 9.84 -22.35
C LEU A 233 -48.81 9.99 -21.60
N ALA A 234 -49.30 8.90 -21.00
CA ALA A 234 -50.51 8.94 -20.16
C ALA A 234 -50.15 8.53 -18.74
N THR A 235 -50.37 9.42 -17.75
CA THR A 235 -50.08 9.16 -16.35
C THR A 235 -51.35 9.07 -15.50
N PRO A 236 -51.40 8.17 -14.49
CA PRO A 236 -52.51 8.14 -13.54
C PRO A 236 -52.58 9.40 -12.62
N TYR A 237 -51.45 10.11 -12.48
CA TYR A 237 -51.36 11.28 -11.61
C TYR A 237 -52.20 12.45 -12.13
N ASP A 238 -52.71 13.26 -11.22
CA ASP A 238 -53.30 14.56 -11.56
C ASP A 238 -52.21 15.55 -12.03
N THR A 239 -52.64 16.67 -12.62
CA THR A 239 -51.73 17.68 -13.17
C THR A 239 -50.82 18.28 -12.12
N TYR A 240 -51.28 18.44 -10.87
CA TYR A 240 -50.43 18.95 -9.79
C TYR A 240 -49.34 17.98 -9.39
N ALA A 241 -49.69 16.71 -9.20
CA ALA A 241 -48.72 15.68 -8.87
C ALA A 241 -47.70 15.46 -10.01
N ALA A 242 -48.18 15.41 -11.28
CA ALA A 242 -47.32 15.30 -12.44
C ALA A 242 -46.37 16.49 -12.57
N ALA A 243 -46.83 17.71 -12.36
CA ALA A 243 -46.02 18.94 -12.38
C ALA A 243 -44.92 18.93 -11.31
N ARG A 244 -45.22 18.37 -10.12
CA ARG A 244 -44.24 18.22 -9.03
C ARG A 244 -43.19 17.14 -9.29
N LEU A 245 -43.51 16.12 -10.06
CA LEU A 245 -42.67 14.98 -10.27
C LEU A 245 -41.82 15.08 -11.54
N VAL A 246 -42.34 15.76 -12.59
CA VAL A 246 -41.79 15.69 -13.96
C VAL A 246 -40.32 16.11 -14.02
N SER A 247 -39.91 17.16 -13.33
CA SER A 247 -38.51 17.60 -13.27
C SER A 247 -37.58 16.61 -12.64
N THR A 248 -38.09 15.77 -11.72
CA THR A 248 -37.28 14.73 -11.05
C THR A 248 -37.03 13.50 -11.94
N ALA A 249 -37.54 13.48 -13.18
CA ALA A 249 -37.17 12.50 -14.20
C ALA A 249 -35.75 12.74 -14.78
N ALA A 250 -35.21 13.96 -14.62
CA ALA A 250 -33.87 14.27 -15.10
C ALA A 250 -32.81 13.33 -14.48
N PRO A 251 -31.81 12.89 -15.28
CA PRO A 251 -30.80 11.93 -14.84
C PRO A 251 -29.83 12.54 -13.80
N VAL A 252 -29.38 11.72 -12.86
CA VAL A 252 -28.48 12.15 -11.75
C VAL A 252 -27.16 12.73 -12.24
N ARG A 253 -26.68 12.33 -13.43
CA ARG A 253 -25.44 12.87 -14.01
C ARG A 253 -25.48 14.38 -14.23
N HIS A 254 -26.67 14.97 -14.37
CA HIS A 254 -26.84 16.42 -14.50
C HIS A 254 -26.57 17.17 -13.19
N PHE A 255 -26.88 16.56 -12.06
CA PHE A 255 -26.79 17.14 -10.72
C PHE A 255 -25.59 16.69 -9.90
N MET A 256 -24.90 15.63 -10.34
CA MET A 256 -23.78 15.07 -9.60
C MET A 256 -22.60 16.02 -9.54
N ARG A 257 -21.89 15.95 -8.45
CA ARG A 257 -20.60 16.62 -8.29
C ARG A 257 -19.53 15.77 -8.97
N THR A 258 -18.75 16.40 -9.85
CA THR A 258 -17.67 15.76 -10.61
C THR A 258 -16.30 16.30 -10.26
N LYS A 259 -16.23 17.50 -9.67
CA LYS A 259 -14.97 18.16 -9.31
C LYS A 259 -14.64 17.97 -7.85
N GLU A 260 -13.34 17.92 -7.55
CA GLU A 260 -12.80 17.83 -6.17
C GLU A 260 -13.40 16.68 -5.35
N LEU A 261 -13.60 15.53 -6.00
CA LEU A 261 -14.10 14.34 -5.32
C LEU A 261 -13.08 13.82 -4.31
N LEU A 262 -13.38 13.97 -3.03
CA LEU A 262 -12.57 13.39 -1.96
C LEU A 262 -12.84 11.89 -1.90
N LYS A 263 -11.87 11.11 -2.35
CA LYS A 263 -11.90 9.65 -2.43
C LYS A 263 -10.62 9.07 -1.87
N PHE A 264 -10.64 7.82 -1.40
CA PHE A 264 -9.46 7.12 -0.91
C PHE A 264 -9.25 5.82 -1.67
N SER A 265 -8.00 5.39 -1.77
CA SER A 265 -7.67 4.03 -2.16
C SER A 265 -7.79 3.09 -0.96
N VAL A 266 -8.04 1.81 -1.21
CA VAL A 266 -7.97 0.75 -0.19
C VAL A 266 -6.62 0.71 0.53
N ASN A 267 -5.55 1.20 -0.12
CA ASN A 267 -4.20 1.26 0.43
C ASN A 267 -3.86 2.61 1.11
N THR A 268 -4.81 3.55 1.19
CA THR A 268 -4.58 4.83 1.89
C THR A 268 -4.38 4.59 3.39
N PRO A 269 -3.29 5.12 4.01
CA PRO A 269 -3.07 5.03 5.44
C PRO A 269 -4.22 5.67 6.23
N ILE A 270 -4.64 5.02 7.32
CA ILE A 270 -5.77 5.50 8.14
C ILE A 270 -5.51 6.90 8.71
N GLU A 271 -4.29 7.21 9.12
CA GLU A 271 -3.97 8.53 9.67
C GLU A 271 -4.11 9.65 8.63
N ASP A 272 -3.80 9.38 7.37
CA ASP A 272 -3.99 10.36 6.29
C ASP A 272 -5.47 10.52 5.96
N ALA A 273 -6.21 9.42 5.90
CA ALA A 273 -7.67 9.48 5.75
C ALA A 273 -8.33 10.26 6.88
N LYS A 274 -7.90 10.07 8.14
CA LYS A 274 -8.39 10.84 9.30
C LYS A 274 -8.15 12.34 9.15
N LYS A 275 -6.95 12.76 8.71
CA LYS A 275 -6.63 14.19 8.48
C LYS A 275 -7.58 14.81 7.46
N VAL A 276 -7.79 14.14 6.32
CA VAL A 276 -8.70 14.61 5.26
C VAL A 276 -10.14 14.63 5.78
N MET A 277 -10.59 13.54 6.42
CA MET A 277 -11.96 13.48 6.97
C MET A 277 -12.21 14.55 8.04
N ALA A 278 -11.21 14.94 8.83
CA ALA A 278 -11.33 15.98 9.84
C ALA A 278 -11.47 17.38 9.24
N SER A 279 -10.89 17.63 8.07
CA SER A 279 -10.87 18.95 7.42
C SER A 279 -12.18 19.29 6.70
N VAL A 280 -13.07 18.33 6.44
CA VAL A 280 -14.28 18.50 5.65
C VAL A 280 -15.53 18.00 6.39
N ARG A 281 -16.73 18.45 5.92
CA ARG A 281 -18.02 18.07 6.51
C ARG A 281 -18.74 16.94 5.74
N HIS A 282 -18.02 16.22 4.88
CA HIS A 282 -18.61 15.09 4.17
C HIS A 282 -18.85 13.91 5.13
N ARG A 283 -19.95 13.20 4.93
CA ARG A 283 -20.32 12.03 5.74
C ARG A 283 -19.69 10.73 5.19
N TYR A 284 -19.73 10.56 3.87
CA TYR A 284 -19.22 9.39 3.18
C TYR A 284 -18.13 9.77 2.19
N PHE A 285 -17.17 8.85 2.02
CA PHE A 285 -16.05 9.00 1.12
C PHE A 285 -15.96 7.74 0.25
N PRO A 286 -15.97 7.85 -1.07
CA PRO A 286 -15.78 6.73 -1.99
C PRO A 286 -14.43 6.08 -1.79
N ILE A 287 -14.42 4.76 -1.92
CA ILE A 287 -13.21 3.94 -1.87
C ILE A 287 -12.99 3.33 -3.24
N LEU A 288 -11.74 3.38 -3.68
CA LEU A 288 -11.27 2.74 -4.89
C LEU A 288 -10.38 1.56 -4.52
N ASP A 289 -10.50 0.48 -5.28
CA ASP A 289 -9.63 -0.69 -5.17
C ASP A 289 -8.22 -0.41 -5.74
N GLU A 290 -7.37 -1.43 -5.78
CA GLU A 290 -6.00 -1.35 -6.29
C GLU A 290 -5.93 -1.03 -7.80
N ASN A 291 -7.01 -1.28 -8.53
CA ASN A 291 -7.13 -0.98 -9.96
C ASN A 291 -7.80 0.37 -10.24
N GLY A 292 -8.12 1.15 -9.20
CA GLY A 292 -8.81 2.42 -9.32
C GLY A 292 -10.33 2.30 -9.51
N LYS A 293 -10.91 1.10 -9.36
CA LYS A 293 -12.35 0.87 -9.48
C LYS A 293 -13.06 1.12 -8.16
N TYR A 294 -14.29 1.62 -8.24
CA TYR A 294 -15.11 1.86 -7.06
C TYR A 294 -15.47 0.55 -6.33
N CYS A 295 -15.27 0.50 -5.03
CA CYS A 295 -15.55 -0.71 -4.23
C CYS A 295 -16.44 -0.48 -3.00
N GLY A 296 -16.86 0.74 -2.75
CA GLY A 296 -17.74 1.07 -1.63
C GLY A 296 -17.47 2.44 -1.03
N VAL A 297 -18.00 2.69 0.16
CA VAL A 297 -17.84 3.95 0.89
C VAL A 297 -17.41 3.71 2.33
N VAL A 298 -16.71 4.69 2.88
CA VAL A 298 -16.41 4.76 4.31
C VAL A 298 -16.89 6.07 4.92
N SER A 299 -17.11 6.05 6.20
CA SER A 299 -17.43 7.20 7.03
C SER A 299 -16.47 7.27 8.23
N ARG A 300 -16.47 8.39 8.97
CA ARG A 300 -15.71 8.50 10.23
C ARG A 300 -16.04 7.39 11.23
N ARG A 301 -17.28 6.87 11.22
CA ARG A 301 -17.71 5.79 12.13
C ARG A 301 -16.97 4.48 11.85
N ASN A 302 -16.63 4.21 10.59
CA ASN A 302 -15.89 3.00 10.22
C ASN A 302 -14.47 2.97 10.82
N LEU A 303 -13.88 4.15 11.11
CA LEU A 303 -12.57 4.25 11.74
C LEU A 303 -12.53 3.78 13.19
N LEU A 304 -13.69 3.59 13.84
CA LEU A 304 -13.80 3.06 15.21
C LEU A 304 -13.56 1.55 15.25
N ASN A 305 -13.80 0.84 14.14
CA ASN A 305 -13.64 -0.60 14.02
C ASN A 305 -12.32 -0.93 13.27
N LEU A 306 -11.23 -0.32 13.72
CA LEU A 306 -9.92 -0.55 13.14
C LEU A 306 -9.37 -1.92 13.55
N HIS A 307 -9.07 -2.76 12.58
CA HIS A 307 -8.33 -4.00 12.78
C HIS A 307 -6.85 -3.74 12.58
N ARG A 308 -6.08 -3.76 13.67
CA ARG A 308 -4.63 -3.61 13.61
C ARG A 308 -4.01 -4.83 12.94
N LYS A 309 -2.99 -4.61 12.12
CA LYS A 309 -2.23 -5.71 11.53
C LYS A 309 -1.49 -6.46 12.62
N GLN A 310 -1.55 -7.78 12.58
CA GLN A 310 -0.87 -8.64 13.54
C GLN A 310 0.52 -8.97 13.01
N VAL A 311 1.54 -8.78 13.87
CA VAL A 311 2.94 -8.99 13.51
C VAL A 311 3.65 -9.86 14.55
N ILE A 312 4.60 -10.63 14.06
CA ILE A 312 5.61 -11.34 14.86
C ILE A 312 6.96 -10.79 14.43
N LEU A 313 7.78 -10.40 15.37
CA LEU A 313 9.11 -9.91 15.11
C LEU A 313 10.13 -11.03 15.30
N VAL A 314 11.05 -11.14 14.36
CA VAL A 314 12.21 -12.05 14.45
C VAL A 314 13.49 -11.26 14.25
N ASP A 315 14.54 -11.64 15.00
CA ASP A 315 15.89 -11.10 14.84
C ASP A 315 16.01 -9.60 15.14
N HIS A 316 15.09 -9.03 15.86
CA HIS A 316 15.18 -7.67 16.43
C HIS A 316 14.09 -7.41 17.46
N ASN A 317 14.37 -6.50 18.40
CA ASN A 317 13.42 -6.02 19.40
C ASN A 317 13.56 -4.50 19.64
N GLU A 318 14.12 -3.76 18.68
CA GLU A 318 14.25 -2.31 18.74
C GLU A 318 13.38 -1.63 17.68
N ARG A 319 12.62 -0.59 18.09
CA ARG A 319 11.74 0.16 17.19
C ARG A 319 12.47 0.78 16.01
N THR A 320 13.69 1.25 16.22
CA THR A 320 14.52 1.89 15.18
C THR A 320 14.99 0.94 14.08
N GLN A 321 14.87 -0.36 14.32
CA GLN A 321 15.21 -1.41 13.37
C GLN A 321 13.99 -2.05 12.73
N ALA A 322 12.80 -1.76 13.27
CA ALA A 322 11.56 -2.39 12.85
C ALA A 322 10.96 -1.74 11.60
N VAL A 323 10.05 -2.47 10.95
CA VAL A 323 9.22 -1.98 9.86
C VAL A 323 8.41 -0.74 10.27
N ASP A 324 8.18 0.18 9.35
CA ASP A 324 7.39 1.39 9.62
C ASP A 324 5.97 1.05 10.07
N GLY A 325 5.40 1.89 10.93
CA GLY A 325 4.03 1.74 11.45
C GLY A 325 3.87 0.69 12.54
N LEU A 326 4.95 0.12 13.07
CA LEU A 326 4.89 -0.93 14.09
C LEU A 326 4.10 -0.51 15.35
N GLU A 327 4.13 0.77 15.74
CA GLU A 327 3.36 1.30 16.87
C GLU A 327 1.85 1.25 16.69
N GLN A 328 1.39 1.05 15.45
CA GLN A 328 -0.01 0.92 15.09
C GLN A 328 -0.42 -0.54 14.83
N ALA A 329 0.52 -1.49 14.92
CA ALA A 329 0.29 -2.92 14.78
C ALA A 329 0.12 -3.60 16.15
N ASP A 330 -0.41 -4.82 16.13
CA ASP A 330 -0.47 -5.70 17.30
C ASP A 330 0.69 -6.69 17.23
N ILE A 331 1.69 -6.52 18.09
CA ILE A 331 2.82 -7.43 18.21
C ILE A 331 2.37 -8.64 19.02
N LEU A 332 2.41 -9.82 18.42
CA LEU A 332 2.01 -11.06 19.07
C LEU A 332 3.17 -11.78 19.73
N GLU A 333 4.31 -11.81 19.04
CA GLU A 333 5.50 -12.56 19.46
C GLU A 333 6.78 -11.82 19.04
N ILE A 334 7.85 -12.01 19.83
CA ILE A 334 9.20 -11.52 19.53
C ILE A 334 10.16 -12.68 19.79
N ILE A 335 10.93 -13.07 18.77
CA ILE A 335 11.96 -14.09 18.87
C ILE A 335 13.30 -13.47 18.48
N ASP A 336 14.23 -13.38 19.42
CA ASP A 336 15.43 -12.59 19.21
C ASP A 336 16.62 -13.11 20.04
N HIS A 337 17.83 -12.81 19.62
CA HIS A 337 19.07 -13.13 20.32
C HIS A 337 19.87 -11.88 20.72
N HIS A 338 19.40 -10.70 20.33
CA HIS A 338 20.03 -9.42 20.65
C HIS A 338 19.77 -8.97 22.08
N ARG A 339 20.45 -7.90 22.50
CA ARG A 339 20.12 -7.21 23.75
C ARG A 339 18.67 -6.73 23.72
N ILE A 340 18.05 -6.68 24.89
CA ILE A 340 16.68 -6.14 24.99
C ILE A 340 16.71 -4.63 24.72
N GLY A 341 15.95 -4.22 23.72
CA GLY A 341 15.76 -2.83 23.33
C GLY A 341 14.56 -2.18 24.02
N SER A 342 14.15 -1.01 23.53
CA SER A 342 13.06 -0.18 24.08
C SER A 342 11.75 -0.35 23.32
N LEU A 343 11.32 -1.58 23.02
CA LEU A 343 10.04 -1.82 22.37
C LEU A 343 8.90 -1.84 23.40
N GLU A 344 7.90 -0.98 23.20
CA GLU A 344 6.70 -0.95 24.01
C GLU A 344 5.55 -1.67 23.28
N THR A 345 4.78 -2.47 24.01
CA THR A 345 3.62 -3.21 23.47
C THR A 345 2.34 -2.84 24.23
N THR A 346 1.21 -2.85 23.53
CA THR A 346 -0.09 -2.49 24.12
C THR A 346 -0.76 -3.64 24.89
N GLY A 347 -0.29 -4.87 24.69
CA GLY A 347 -0.81 -6.08 25.30
C GLY A 347 0.29 -7.08 25.65
N PRO A 348 -0.08 -8.21 26.26
CA PRO A 348 0.85 -9.30 26.54
C PRO A 348 1.44 -9.87 25.24
N VAL A 349 2.75 -10.08 25.21
CA VAL A 349 3.50 -10.60 24.06
C VAL A 349 4.28 -11.82 24.49
N TYR A 350 4.31 -12.85 23.66
CA TYR A 350 5.26 -13.94 23.84
C TYR A 350 6.65 -13.45 23.41
N PHE A 351 7.53 -13.28 24.39
CA PHE A 351 8.88 -12.79 24.17
C PHE A 351 9.89 -13.88 24.50
N ARG A 352 10.61 -14.37 23.50
CA ARG A 352 11.69 -15.34 23.64
C ARG A 352 13.00 -14.72 23.19
N ASN A 353 13.84 -14.37 24.16
CA ASN A 353 15.18 -13.85 23.94
C ASN A 353 16.18 -14.81 24.61
N VAL A 354 17.15 -15.29 23.84
CA VAL A 354 18.18 -16.22 24.31
C VAL A 354 19.55 -15.74 23.85
N PRO A 355 20.58 -15.68 24.73
CA PRO A 355 21.90 -15.20 24.37
C PRO A 355 22.69 -16.28 23.59
N VAL A 356 22.31 -16.52 22.36
CA VAL A 356 22.96 -17.39 21.38
C VAL A 356 23.50 -16.56 20.20
N GLY A 357 24.19 -17.18 19.29
CA GLY A 357 24.83 -16.49 18.17
C GLY A 357 23.87 -16.07 17.05
N CYS A 358 22.63 -16.61 16.99
CA CYS A 358 21.71 -16.40 15.88
C CYS A 358 20.26 -16.73 16.29
N THR A 359 19.28 -15.99 15.79
CA THR A 359 17.84 -16.27 16.02
C THR A 359 17.44 -17.63 15.48
N ALA A 360 18.03 -18.08 14.37
CA ALA A 360 17.75 -19.40 13.80
C ALA A 360 18.06 -20.55 14.76
N THR A 361 19.03 -20.40 15.67
CA THR A 361 19.32 -21.37 16.73
C THR A 361 18.13 -21.51 17.69
N ILE A 362 17.51 -20.40 18.08
CA ILE A 362 16.32 -20.38 18.93
C ILE A 362 15.16 -21.09 18.21
N LEU A 363 14.97 -20.78 16.94
CA LEU A 363 13.91 -21.40 16.14
C LEU A 363 14.11 -22.92 16.02
N TYR A 364 15.33 -23.40 15.78
CA TYR A 364 15.61 -24.82 15.73
C TYR A 364 15.25 -25.53 17.06
N GLN A 365 15.54 -24.90 18.21
CA GLN A 365 15.09 -25.42 19.51
C GLN A 365 13.56 -25.50 19.60
N MET A 366 12.85 -24.45 19.09
CA MET A 366 11.38 -24.43 19.07
C MET A 366 10.78 -25.53 18.20
N TYR A 367 11.44 -25.90 17.09
CA TYR A 367 11.06 -27.08 16.31
C TYR A 367 11.10 -28.36 17.16
N GLY A 368 12.23 -28.55 17.89
CA GLY A 368 12.38 -29.69 18.80
C GLY A 368 11.35 -29.72 19.91
N GLU A 369 11.03 -28.59 20.53
CA GLU A 369 10.01 -28.44 21.57
C GLU A 369 8.59 -28.85 21.08
N GLN A 370 8.31 -28.60 19.79
CA GLN A 370 7.03 -28.99 19.15
C GLN A 370 7.06 -30.41 18.55
N GLY A 371 8.18 -31.12 18.66
CA GLY A 371 8.34 -32.47 18.06
C GLY A 371 8.33 -32.44 16.53
N LEU A 372 8.67 -31.32 15.91
CA LEU A 372 8.72 -31.13 14.46
C LEU A 372 10.16 -31.16 13.95
N THR A 373 10.33 -31.73 12.78
CA THR A 373 11.62 -31.70 12.05
C THR A 373 11.47 -30.75 10.87
N PRO A 374 12.36 -29.76 10.69
CA PRO A 374 12.34 -28.90 9.52
C PRO A 374 12.55 -29.70 8.23
N SER A 375 11.93 -29.25 7.13
CA SER A 375 12.21 -29.80 5.81
C SER A 375 13.66 -29.51 5.40
N ARG A 376 14.14 -30.16 4.34
CA ARG A 376 15.49 -29.93 3.81
C ARG A 376 15.76 -28.46 3.54
N GLU A 377 14.81 -27.78 2.89
CA GLU A 377 14.90 -26.36 2.52
C GLU A 377 14.96 -25.49 3.78
N ILE A 378 14.07 -25.73 4.73
CA ILE A 378 14.02 -24.97 6.00
C ILE A 378 15.26 -25.23 6.84
N ALA A 379 15.76 -26.47 6.89
CA ALA A 379 16.99 -26.80 7.56
C ALA A 379 18.19 -26.07 6.94
N GLY A 380 18.22 -25.97 5.61
CA GLY A 380 19.23 -25.20 4.89
C GLY A 380 19.17 -23.71 5.18
N LEU A 381 17.97 -23.11 5.25
CA LEU A 381 17.80 -21.70 5.62
C LEU A 381 18.29 -21.41 7.04
N LEU A 382 17.89 -22.24 8.02
CA LEU A 382 18.34 -22.11 9.42
C LEU A 382 19.86 -22.31 9.56
N LEU A 383 20.43 -23.29 8.85
CA LEU A 383 21.88 -23.49 8.79
C LEU A 383 22.59 -22.25 8.28
N SER A 384 22.12 -21.70 7.16
CA SER A 384 22.73 -20.53 6.52
C SER A 384 22.74 -19.31 7.46
N ALA A 385 21.64 -19.06 8.16
CA ALA A 385 21.52 -18.00 9.14
C ALA A 385 22.57 -18.18 10.27
N ILE A 386 22.66 -19.38 10.85
CA ILE A 386 23.64 -19.65 11.92
C ILE A 386 25.08 -19.47 11.41
N LEU A 387 25.40 -19.94 10.23
CA LEU A 387 26.75 -19.80 9.67
C LEU A 387 27.12 -18.36 9.37
N SER A 388 26.14 -17.57 8.89
CA SER A 388 26.30 -16.13 8.64
C SER A 388 26.60 -15.36 9.93
N ASP A 389 25.74 -15.41 10.92
CA ASP A 389 25.84 -14.61 12.15
C ASP A 389 27.00 -15.03 13.05
N THR A 390 27.29 -16.33 13.08
CA THR A 390 28.40 -16.86 13.88
C THR A 390 29.74 -16.82 13.14
N LEU A 391 29.76 -16.41 11.87
CA LEU A 391 30.95 -16.47 11.01
C LEU A 391 31.61 -17.83 11.05
N VAL A 392 30.81 -18.89 10.86
CA VAL A 392 31.22 -20.29 11.02
C VAL A 392 31.85 -20.51 12.40
N PHE A 393 31.14 -20.14 13.45
CA PHE A 393 31.47 -20.27 14.87
C PHE A 393 32.70 -19.47 15.35
N ARG A 394 33.18 -18.49 14.56
CA ARG A 394 34.30 -17.62 14.90
C ARG A 394 33.89 -16.32 15.57
N SER A 395 32.60 -15.95 15.50
CA SER A 395 32.09 -14.76 16.18
C SER A 395 32.21 -14.91 17.70
N PRO A 396 32.56 -13.83 18.42
CA PRO A 396 32.54 -13.81 19.89
C PRO A 396 31.17 -14.08 20.51
N THR A 397 30.10 -13.98 19.72
CA THR A 397 28.72 -14.25 20.12
C THR A 397 28.33 -15.71 19.94
N SER A 398 29.14 -16.50 19.21
CA SER A 398 28.87 -17.92 18.95
C SER A 398 28.88 -18.74 20.23
N THR A 399 27.96 -19.68 20.35
CA THR A 399 27.80 -20.56 21.49
C THR A 399 27.85 -22.02 21.08
N PRO A 400 28.11 -22.96 22.01
CA PRO A 400 28.05 -24.41 21.72
C PRO A 400 26.67 -24.85 21.20
N GLN A 401 25.60 -24.11 21.52
CA GLN A 401 24.24 -24.37 21.03
C GLN A 401 24.13 -24.10 19.53
N ASP A 402 24.76 -23.04 19.04
CA ASP A 402 24.80 -22.71 17.61
C ASP A 402 25.52 -23.78 16.82
N GLU A 403 26.68 -24.25 17.32
CA GLU A 403 27.46 -25.30 16.67
C GLU A 403 26.68 -26.62 16.63
N ALA A 404 26.02 -27.00 17.73
CA ALA A 404 25.20 -28.20 17.80
C ALA A 404 24.00 -28.15 16.84
N ALA A 405 23.30 -26.99 16.80
CA ALA A 405 22.19 -26.77 15.89
C ALA A 405 22.64 -26.84 14.42
N ALA A 406 23.72 -26.13 14.08
CA ALA A 406 24.25 -26.13 12.72
C ALA A 406 24.66 -27.53 12.24
N LYS A 407 25.31 -28.34 13.06
CA LYS A 407 25.66 -29.74 12.72
C LYS A 407 24.43 -30.60 12.43
N ALA A 408 23.38 -30.47 13.25
CA ALA A 408 22.12 -31.18 13.04
C ALA A 408 21.41 -30.73 11.77
N LEU A 409 21.35 -29.39 11.54
CA LEU A 409 20.74 -28.81 10.37
C LEU A 409 21.49 -29.14 9.09
N ALA A 410 22.83 -29.19 9.11
CA ALA A 410 23.65 -29.57 7.97
C ALA A 410 23.34 -30.99 7.52
N ALA A 411 23.21 -31.92 8.49
CA ALA A 411 22.80 -33.29 8.18
C ALA A 411 21.40 -33.36 7.54
N LEU A 412 20.45 -32.55 8.00
CA LEU A 412 19.10 -32.48 7.43
C LEU A 412 19.06 -31.81 6.05
N ALA A 413 19.88 -30.78 5.84
CA ALA A 413 20.00 -30.09 4.57
C ALA A 413 20.80 -30.88 3.54
N GLY A 414 21.66 -31.83 3.99
CA GLY A 414 22.58 -32.59 3.14
C GLY A 414 23.77 -31.76 2.68
N GLU A 415 24.25 -30.84 3.53
CA GLU A 415 25.34 -29.91 3.23
C GLU A 415 26.58 -30.19 4.11
N ASP A 416 27.76 -29.98 3.53
CA ASP A 416 29.00 -29.87 4.31
C ASP A 416 29.18 -28.42 4.77
N ILE A 417 29.27 -28.22 6.07
CA ILE A 417 29.30 -26.88 6.69
C ILE A 417 30.39 -25.99 6.09
N GLN A 418 31.60 -26.51 5.94
CA GLN A 418 32.76 -25.71 5.51
C GLN A 418 32.63 -25.32 4.02
N SER A 419 32.36 -26.31 3.17
CA SER A 419 32.22 -26.09 1.73
C SER A 419 31.02 -25.20 1.39
N TYR A 420 29.91 -25.41 2.07
CA TYR A 420 28.71 -24.60 1.88
C TYR A 420 28.92 -23.14 2.33
N ALA A 421 29.51 -22.93 3.52
CA ALA A 421 29.80 -21.60 4.03
C ALA A 421 30.72 -20.79 3.10
N GLU A 422 31.76 -21.46 2.54
CA GLU A 422 32.66 -20.80 1.57
C GLU A 422 31.90 -20.30 0.34
N GLN A 423 30.99 -21.09 -0.22
CA GLN A 423 30.17 -20.69 -1.35
C GLN A 423 29.23 -19.52 -1.00
N MET A 424 28.59 -19.59 0.18
CA MET A 424 27.66 -18.57 0.67
C MET A 424 28.36 -17.22 0.85
N PHE A 425 29.53 -17.21 1.53
CA PHE A 425 30.28 -15.98 1.75
C PHE A 425 30.91 -15.43 0.46
N GLU A 426 31.35 -16.31 -0.46
CA GLU A 426 31.85 -15.88 -1.77
C GLU A 426 30.74 -15.20 -2.57
N ALA A 427 29.52 -15.73 -2.55
CA ALA A 427 28.37 -15.10 -3.18
C ALA A 427 28.02 -13.74 -2.54
N GLY A 428 28.12 -13.64 -1.21
CA GLY A 428 27.93 -12.39 -0.47
C GLY A 428 28.98 -11.32 -0.81
N ALA A 429 30.21 -11.74 -1.00
CA ALA A 429 31.35 -10.89 -1.33
C ALA A 429 31.47 -10.56 -2.84
N ASP A 430 30.60 -11.10 -3.69
CA ASP A 430 30.64 -10.80 -5.14
C ASP A 430 30.35 -9.33 -5.40
N LEU A 431 31.28 -8.66 -6.08
CA LEU A 431 31.24 -7.23 -6.42
C LEU A 431 30.81 -6.97 -7.87
N THR A 432 30.37 -7.98 -8.60
CA THR A 432 29.96 -7.85 -10.00
C THR A 432 28.86 -6.77 -10.15
N GLY A 433 29.12 -5.77 -11.01
CA GLY A 433 28.21 -4.66 -11.26
C GLY A 433 28.14 -3.59 -10.17
N ARG A 434 29.01 -3.65 -9.12
CA ARG A 434 29.17 -2.56 -8.17
C ARG A 434 30.20 -1.56 -8.68
N THR A 435 29.95 -0.28 -8.41
CA THR A 435 30.94 0.78 -8.63
C THR A 435 31.92 0.84 -7.45
N ALA A 436 33.06 1.50 -7.64
CA ALA A 436 33.99 1.78 -6.55
C ALA A 436 33.35 2.54 -5.39
N GLU A 437 32.45 3.48 -5.72
CA GLU A 437 31.67 4.26 -4.75
C GLU A 437 30.72 3.36 -3.93
N ASP A 438 30.00 2.45 -4.59
CA ASP A 438 29.08 1.51 -3.89
C ASP A 438 29.81 0.62 -2.90
N VAL A 439 31.02 0.14 -3.26
CA VAL A 439 31.83 -0.70 -2.37
C VAL A 439 32.38 0.12 -1.22
N PHE A 440 32.95 1.30 -1.50
CA PHE A 440 33.51 2.18 -0.51
C PHE A 440 32.47 2.66 0.51
N SER A 441 31.28 3.06 0.05
CA SER A 441 30.24 3.66 0.88
C SER A 441 29.40 2.62 1.64
N SER A 442 29.52 1.33 1.34
CA SER A 442 28.68 0.27 1.94
C SER A 442 28.79 0.18 3.46
N ASP A 443 29.98 0.38 4.02
CA ASP A 443 30.21 0.51 5.46
C ASP A 443 31.29 1.55 5.74
N PHE A 444 31.05 2.78 5.32
CA PHE A 444 31.91 3.92 5.57
C PHE A 444 31.35 4.81 6.70
N LYS A 445 32.22 5.26 7.60
CA LYS A 445 31.88 6.20 8.68
C LYS A 445 32.93 7.27 8.84
N ALA A 446 32.49 8.52 8.93
CA ALA A 446 33.32 9.65 9.25
C ALA A 446 33.41 9.82 10.77
N PHE A 447 34.59 10.20 11.26
CA PHE A 447 34.88 10.46 12.66
C PHE A 447 35.49 11.84 12.80
N SER A 448 35.10 12.54 13.86
CA SER A 448 35.70 13.83 14.25
C SER A 448 35.92 13.90 15.73
N ARG A 449 37.07 14.46 16.14
CA ARG A 449 37.36 14.77 17.52
C ARG A 449 38.27 16.00 17.58
N GLY A 450 37.77 17.13 18.05
CA GLY A 450 38.44 18.43 17.92
C GLY A 450 38.57 18.79 16.42
N ASP A 451 39.77 19.21 16.02
CA ASP A 451 40.07 19.58 14.62
C ASP A 451 40.43 18.38 13.76
N VAL A 452 40.54 17.18 14.32
CA VAL A 452 40.88 15.96 13.59
C VAL A 452 39.63 15.36 12.95
N LYS A 453 39.67 15.20 11.61
CA LYS A 453 38.61 14.54 10.85
C LYS A 453 39.24 13.43 9.99
N PHE A 454 38.64 12.25 10.05
CA PHE A 454 39.06 11.12 9.21
C PHE A 454 37.88 10.20 8.90
N GLY A 455 38.00 9.40 7.86
CA GLY A 455 37.03 8.40 7.48
C GLY A 455 37.56 6.98 7.63
N VAL A 456 36.68 6.05 7.99
CA VAL A 456 37.01 4.61 8.04
C VAL A 456 35.94 3.82 7.32
N GLY A 457 36.33 3.16 6.21
CA GLY A 457 35.52 2.14 5.54
C GLY A 457 35.93 0.74 5.99
N GLN A 458 35.04 -0.24 5.76
CA GLN A 458 35.33 -1.64 6.04
C GLN A 458 34.62 -2.57 5.03
N SER A 459 35.39 -3.55 4.54
CA SER A 459 34.87 -4.72 3.83
C SER A 459 35.39 -5.99 4.51
N THR A 460 34.53 -6.99 4.61
CA THR A 460 34.91 -8.31 5.12
C THR A 460 34.99 -9.30 3.97
N TYR A 461 35.94 -10.21 4.02
CA TYR A 461 36.12 -11.25 3.01
C TYR A 461 36.53 -12.59 3.66
N MET A 462 36.32 -13.68 2.91
CA MET A 462 36.68 -15.05 3.30
C MET A 462 37.67 -15.69 2.31
N THR A 463 37.85 -15.05 1.14
CA THR A 463 38.76 -15.56 0.09
C THR A 463 39.64 -14.42 -0.43
N ASP A 464 40.88 -14.79 -0.85
CA ASP A 464 41.81 -13.82 -1.45
C ASP A 464 41.27 -13.22 -2.75
N LYS A 465 40.42 -13.95 -3.48
CA LYS A 465 39.78 -13.47 -4.70
C LYS A 465 38.81 -12.33 -4.43
N SER A 466 37.93 -12.44 -3.41
CA SER A 466 37.00 -11.39 -3.03
C SER A 466 37.72 -10.17 -2.45
N ARG A 467 38.81 -10.39 -1.70
CA ARG A 467 39.69 -9.31 -1.24
C ARG A 467 40.29 -8.54 -2.41
N ALA A 468 40.95 -9.23 -3.34
CA ALA A 468 41.61 -8.59 -4.50
C ALA A 468 40.63 -7.80 -5.37
N ALA A 469 39.40 -8.30 -5.53
CA ALA A 469 38.35 -7.60 -6.25
C ALA A 469 37.92 -6.29 -5.55
N ALA A 470 37.76 -6.31 -4.22
CA ALA A 470 37.44 -5.11 -3.44
C ALA A 470 38.60 -4.10 -3.43
N GLU A 471 39.83 -4.58 -3.28
CA GLU A 471 41.04 -3.75 -3.32
C GLU A 471 41.18 -3.01 -4.67
N ALA A 472 40.98 -3.71 -5.78
CA ALA A 472 41.06 -3.15 -7.12
C ALA A 472 40.02 -2.01 -7.37
N LEU A 473 38.89 -2.05 -6.69
CA LEU A 473 37.86 -1.00 -6.78
C LEU A 473 38.14 0.16 -5.80
N VAL A 474 38.49 -0.15 -4.57
CA VAL A 474 38.63 0.84 -3.49
C VAL A 474 39.93 1.65 -3.64
N GLN A 475 41.05 1.01 -3.95
CA GLN A 475 42.36 1.67 -4.01
C GLN A 475 42.38 2.91 -4.92
N PRO A 476 41.93 2.85 -6.20
CA PRO A 476 41.92 4.01 -7.05
C PRO A 476 40.88 5.06 -6.67
N PHE A 477 39.89 4.71 -5.87
CA PHE A 477 38.81 5.60 -5.44
C PHE A 477 39.14 6.43 -4.19
N LEU A 478 40.11 6.04 -3.35
CA LEU A 478 40.43 6.74 -2.10
C LEU A 478 40.71 8.24 -2.28
N PRO A 479 41.49 8.72 -3.33
CA PRO A 479 41.70 10.14 -3.52
C PRO A 479 40.43 10.93 -3.85
N GLU A 480 39.52 10.32 -4.58
CA GLU A 480 38.22 10.91 -4.89
C GLU A 480 37.31 10.93 -3.67
N ALA A 481 37.26 9.85 -2.91
CA ALA A 481 36.52 9.74 -1.66
C ALA A 481 36.99 10.83 -0.66
N SER A 482 38.29 11.04 -0.49
CA SER A 482 38.84 12.10 0.37
C SER A 482 38.33 13.50 -0.01
N ARG A 483 38.29 13.81 -1.30
CA ARG A 483 37.78 15.10 -1.79
C ARG A 483 36.27 15.26 -1.59
N ARG A 484 35.50 14.20 -1.89
CA ARG A 484 34.02 14.22 -1.80
C ARG A 484 33.52 14.33 -0.38
N GLU A 485 34.12 13.56 0.52
CA GLU A 485 33.78 13.57 1.94
C GLU A 485 34.38 14.75 2.71
N GLY A 486 35.31 15.50 2.11
CA GLY A 486 36.03 16.60 2.75
C GLY A 486 36.91 16.12 3.92
N LEU A 487 37.43 14.89 3.84
CA LEU A 487 38.22 14.26 4.87
C LEU A 487 39.69 14.15 4.44
N PRO A 488 40.65 14.73 5.21
CA PRO A 488 42.07 14.70 4.86
C PRO A 488 42.72 13.33 4.99
N LEU A 489 42.10 12.44 5.75
CA LEU A 489 42.59 11.09 6.03
C LEU A 489 41.48 10.08 5.83
N ILE A 490 41.76 9.02 5.09
CA ILE A 490 40.87 7.88 4.90
C ILE A 490 41.63 6.59 5.19
N PHE A 491 41.00 5.74 5.96
CA PHE A 491 41.44 4.38 6.25
C PHE A 491 40.38 3.40 5.75
N TYR A 492 40.80 2.29 5.15
CA TYR A 492 39.88 1.26 4.67
C TYR A 492 40.33 -0.12 5.12
N MET A 493 39.49 -0.78 5.88
CA MET A 493 39.76 -2.12 6.44
C MET A 493 39.34 -3.20 5.47
N PHE A 494 40.27 -4.00 5.02
CA PHE A 494 40.01 -5.29 4.38
C PHE A 494 40.18 -6.38 5.45
N THR A 495 39.06 -6.81 6.04
CA THR A 495 39.08 -7.73 7.20
C THR A 495 38.91 -9.17 6.72
N ASP A 496 39.95 -9.97 6.94
CA ASP A 496 39.94 -11.42 6.70
C ASP A 496 39.34 -12.13 7.93
N MET A 497 38.21 -12.78 7.69
CA MET A 497 37.50 -13.53 8.73
C MET A 497 38.11 -14.89 9.01
N LYS A 498 38.94 -15.45 8.11
CA LYS A 498 39.67 -16.74 8.34
C LYS A 498 40.81 -16.55 9.29
N THR A 499 41.64 -15.55 9.07
CA THR A 499 42.86 -15.29 9.86
C THR A 499 42.62 -14.32 11.01
N GLN A 500 41.41 -13.74 11.13
CA GLN A 500 41.08 -12.70 12.10
C GLN A 500 42.06 -11.51 12.05
N SER A 501 42.39 -11.05 10.86
CA SER A 501 43.32 -9.97 10.60
C SER A 501 42.70 -8.92 9.66
N THR A 502 43.27 -7.73 9.67
CA THR A 502 42.89 -6.65 8.74
C THR A 502 44.09 -6.16 7.97
N ASP A 503 43.98 -6.10 6.65
CA ASP A 503 44.85 -5.29 5.82
C ASP A 503 44.25 -3.86 5.75
N LEU A 504 44.92 -2.92 6.41
CA LEU A 504 44.45 -1.54 6.50
C LEU A 504 45.06 -0.72 5.38
N MET A 505 44.24 -0.37 4.39
CA MET A 505 44.62 0.57 3.35
C MET A 505 44.42 2.00 3.83
N PHE A 506 45.28 2.92 3.42
CA PHE A 506 45.21 4.30 3.89
C PHE A 506 45.52 5.32 2.79
N TYR A 507 44.98 6.53 2.97
CA TYR A 507 45.19 7.68 2.10
C TYR A 507 45.20 8.98 2.91
N GLY A 508 46.09 9.89 2.55
CA GLY A 508 46.17 11.23 3.10
C GLY A 508 47.56 11.57 3.65
N HIS A 509 47.73 12.86 3.99
CA HIS A 509 49.04 13.35 4.46
C HIS A 509 49.37 12.76 5.84
N ASN A 510 50.59 12.26 6.01
CA ASN A 510 51.08 11.61 7.24
C ASN A 510 50.30 10.34 7.68
N ALA A 511 49.44 9.75 6.82
CA ALA A 511 48.67 8.58 7.18
C ALA A 511 49.55 7.37 7.55
N GLU A 512 50.65 7.18 6.83
CA GLU A 512 51.65 6.15 7.10
C GLU A 512 52.26 6.25 8.49
N GLU A 513 52.70 7.46 8.87
CA GLU A 513 53.29 7.72 10.20
C GLU A 513 52.26 7.55 11.33
N ILE A 514 51.00 7.97 11.09
CA ILE A 514 49.91 7.77 12.05
C ILE A 514 49.71 6.28 12.33
N ILE A 515 49.78 5.43 11.28
CA ILE A 515 49.64 3.99 11.42
C ILE A 515 50.80 3.35 12.18
N ARG A 516 52.06 3.80 11.89
CA ARG A 516 53.24 3.36 12.65
C ARG A 516 53.08 3.68 14.16
N ASP A 517 52.67 4.88 14.48
CA ASP A 517 52.47 5.29 15.86
C ASP A 517 51.30 4.54 16.55
N ALA A 518 50.20 4.35 15.81
CA ALA A 518 48.99 3.73 16.35
C ALA A 518 49.13 2.21 16.60
N PHE A 519 49.84 1.52 15.70
CA PHE A 519 49.84 0.04 15.66
C PHE A 519 51.24 -0.58 15.78
N HIS A 520 52.29 0.23 15.75
CA HIS A 520 53.68 -0.22 15.79
C HIS A 520 54.04 -1.25 14.71
N VAL A 521 53.52 -1.05 13.48
CA VAL A 521 53.75 -1.86 12.30
C VAL A 521 54.38 -1.03 11.20
N GLU A 522 55.14 -1.67 10.32
CA GLU A 522 55.68 -1.05 9.12
C GLU A 522 54.76 -1.32 7.92
N PRO A 523 54.13 -0.27 7.34
CA PRO A 523 53.29 -0.43 6.15
C PRO A 523 54.12 -0.82 4.91
N GLU A 524 53.51 -1.63 4.04
CA GLU A 524 54.03 -1.96 2.73
C GLU A 524 53.25 -1.16 1.68
N GLY A 525 53.83 -0.07 1.17
CA GLY A 525 53.14 0.86 0.31
C GLY A 525 52.05 1.62 1.04
N ASN A 526 50.79 1.47 0.61
CA ASN A 526 49.63 2.09 1.28
C ASN A 526 48.79 1.09 2.08
N ILE A 527 49.36 -0.06 2.48
CA ILE A 527 48.68 -1.10 3.24
C ILE A 527 49.49 -1.45 4.47
N ALA A 528 48.84 -1.53 5.62
CA ALA A 528 49.40 -2.03 6.88
C ALA A 528 48.68 -3.33 7.29
N LYS A 529 49.45 -4.38 7.62
CA LYS A 529 48.90 -5.65 8.10
C LYS A 529 48.69 -5.58 9.61
N LEU A 530 47.45 -5.77 10.05
CA LEU A 530 47.05 -5.66 11.47
C LEU A 530 46.49 -7.02 11.97
N PRO A 531 47.39 -7.94 12.45
CA PRO A 531 46.95 -9.20 13.01
C PRO A 531 46.07 -9.02 14.25
N GLY A 532 44.97 -9.78 14.35
CA GLY A 532 44.05 -9.70 15.50
C GLY A 532 43.10 -8.50 15.51
N VAL A 533 43.18 -7.60 14.55
CA VAL A 533 42.29 -6.44 14.42
C VAL A 533 41.14 -6.78 13.46
N VAL A 534 39.93 -6.92 13.99
CA VAL A 534 38.73 -7.21 13.20
C VAL A 534 37.60 -6.20 13.44
N SER A 535 37.69 -5.44 14.53
CA SER A 535 36.66 -4.48 14.95
C SER A 535 37.08 -3.04 14.75
N ARG A 536 36.43 -2.35 13.79
CA ARG A 536 36.63 -0.91 13.58
C ARG A 536 36.47 -0.12 14.87
N LYS A 537 35.34 -0.31 15.58
CA LYS A 537 34.98 0.49 16.77
C LYS A 537 35.87 0.22 17.98
N LYS A 538 36.21 -1.05 18.23
CA LYS A 538 36.91 -1.45 19.47
C LYS A 538 38.43 -1.47 19.31
N GLN A 539 38.94 -1.83 18.13
CA GLN A 539 40.36 -2.14 17.94
C GLN A 539 41.07 -1.16 17.01
N LEU A 540 40.38 -0.57 15.99
CA LEU A 540 41.03 0.35 15.04
C LEU A 540 40.94 1.82 15.49
N ILE A 541 39.73 2.31 15.81
CA ILE A 541 39.50 3.74 16.07
C ILE A 541 40.25 4.25 17.31
N PRO A 542 40.27 3.57 18.49
CA PRO A 542 40.93 4.10 19.66
C PRO A 542 42.44 4.35 19.49
N PRO A 543 43.27 3.42 18.92
CA PRO A 543 44.67 3.67 18.66
C PRO A 543 44.90 4.79 17.61
N LEU A 544 44.11 4.87 16.56
CA LEU A 544 44.21 5.95 15.55
C LEU A 544 43.94 7.32 16.19
N LEU A 545 42.91 7.44 17.06
CA LEU A 545 42.61 8.68 17.77
C LEU A 545 43.74 9.09 18.72
N ALA A 546 44.35 8.12 19.41
CA ALA A 546 45.46 8.39 20.32
C ALA A 546 46.71 8.91 19.55
N ALA A 547 47.05 8.26 18.42
CA ALA A 547 48.16 8.69 17.57
C ALA A 547 47.94 10.07 16.94
N LEU A 548 46.72 10.35 16.48
CA LEU A 548 46.33 11.65 15.91
C LEU A 548 46.40 12.79 16.96
N GLN A 549 46.01 12.51 18.20
CA GLN A 549 46.08 13.49 19.27
C GLN A 549 47.53 13.78 19.73
N ALA A 550 48.41 12.80 19.73
CA ALA A 550 49.81 12.96 20.08
C ALA A 550 50.61 13.84 19.11
N ARG A 551 50.08 14.10 17.92
CA ARG A 551 50.70 14.88 16.83
C ARG A 551 50.12 16.30 16.69
N GLN A 552 49.13 16.67 17.50
CA GLN A 552 48.63 18.03 17.65
C GLN A 552 49.47 18.80 18.68
#